data_5083ed9ba66cb763cad28acf6f21e02e
#
_entry.id   5083ed9ba66cb763cad28acf6f21e02e
#
_cell.length_a   1.000
_cell.length_b   1.000
_cell.length_c   1.000
_cell.angle_alpha   90.00
_cell.angle_beta   90.00
_cell.angle_gamma   90.00
#
_symmetry.space_group_name_H-M   'P 1'
#
loop_
_entity.id
_entity.type
_entity.pdbx_description
1 polymer ?
#
loop_
_entity_poly.entity_id
_entity_poly.type
_entity_poly.pdbx_seq_one_letter_code
_entity_poly.pdbx_strand_id
1 'polypeptide(L)'
;MKRNPNFLQQDVAGTRVIVPTGAAVTSFPGMITVNDTGVYLWELLETEQTVDTLVDALLERYEVVREQAEADVETFLERLRSTGAVID
;
A
#
# COMPACT_ATOMS: atom_id res chain seq x y z
N MET A 1 -9.24 7.21 2.03
CA MET A 1 -9.02 5.79 1.74
C MET A 1 -8.28 5.11 2.87
N LYS A 2 -8.47 3.83 3.06
CA LYS A 2 -7.74 3.03 4.04
C LYS A 2 -7.58 1.61 3.51
N ARG A 3 -6.66 0.85 4.11
CA ARG A 3 -6.42 -0.53 3.66
C ARG A 3 -7.61 -1.42 3.99
N ASN A 4 -7.82 -2.42 3.11
CA ASN A 4 -8.86 -3.40 3.32
C ASN A 4 -8.42 -4.37 4.43
N PRO A 5 -9.21 -4.57 5.51
CA PRO A 5 -8.82 -5.45 6.60
C PRO A 5 -8.70 -6.92 6.20
N ASN A 6 -9.16 -7.28 5.00
CA ASN A 6 -9.01 -8.63 4.47
C ASN A 6 -7.69 -8.82 3.71
N PHE A 7 -6.76 -7.90 3.85
CA PHE A 7 -5.40 -8.01 3.31
C PHE A 7 -4.40 -7.78 4.43
N LEU A 8 -3.30 -8.53 4.40
CA LEU A 8 -2.23 -8.44 5.40
C LEU A 8 -0.88 -8.28 4.71
N GLN A 9 0.01 -7.51 5.35
CA GLN A 9 1.41 -7.46 4.94
C GLN A 9 2.16 -8.56 5.67
N GLN A 10 2.95 -9.35 4.94
CA GLN A 10 3.76 -10.44 5.50
C GLN A 10 5.13 -10.47 4.84
N ASP A 11 6.08 -11.09 5.52
CA ASP A 11 7.39 -11.38 4.96
C ASP A 11 7.43 -12.87 4.63
N VAL A 12 7.70 -13.17 3.36
CA VAL A 12 7.76 -14.55 2.87
C VAL A 12 9.14 -14.76 2.25
N ALA A 13 9.98 -15.56 2.92
CA ALA A 13 11.33 -15.86 2.48
C ALA A 13 12.16 -14.60 2.19
N GLY A 14 12.05 -13.59 3.04
CA GLY A 14 12.76 -12.33 2.89
C GLY A 14 12.11 -11.32 1.94
N THR A 15 11.01 -11.70 1.31
CA THR A 15 10.27 -10.81 0.42
C THR A 15 9.04 -10.27 1.15
N ARG A 16 8.83 -8.96 1.07
CA ARG A 16 7.66 -8.34 1.68
C ARG A 16 6.50 -8.37 0.70
N VAL A 17 5.35 -8.85 1.17
CA VAL A 17 4.18 -9.00 0.32
C VAL A 17 2.93 -8.54 1.05
N ILE A 18 1.90 -8.18 0.29
CA ILE A 18 0.54 -7.95 0.78
C ILE A 18 -0.28 -9.09 0.21
N VAL A 19 -0.97 -9.82 1.09
CA VAL A 19 -1.73 -11.02 0.71
C VAL A 19 -3.18 -10.89 1.13
N PRO A 20 -4.11 -11.42 0.33
CA PRO A 20 -5.52 -11.47 0.71
C PRO A 20 -5.77 -12.55 1.76
N THR A 21 -6.82 -12.36 2.57
CA THR A 21 -7.30 -13.32 3.55
C THR A 21 -8.81 -13.47 3.40
N GLY A 22 -9.36 -14.60 3.88
CA GLY A 22 -10.80 -14.82 3.86
C GLY A 22 -11.41 -14.69 2.47
N ALA A 23 -12.50 -13.96 2.36
CA ALA A 23 -13.22 -13.80 1.10
C ALA A 23 -12.41 -13.08 0.02
N ALA A 24 -11.42 -12.26 0.40
CA ALA A 24 -10.58 -11.56 -0.56
C ALA A 24 -9.74 -12.50 -1.42
N VAL A 25 -9.45 -13.70 -0.92
CA VAL A 25 -8.70 -14.71 -1.70
C VAL A 25 -9.44 -15.10 -2.97
N THR A 26 -10.78 -15.13 -2.93
CA THR A 26 -11.58 -15.46 -4.10
C THR A 26 -11.49 -14.37 -5.19
N SER A 27 -11.43 -13.11 -4.77
CA SER A 27 -11.34 -11.97 -5.69
C SER A 27 -9.94 -11.76 -6.22
N PHE A 28 -8.93 -12.04 -5.40
CA PHE A 28 -7.53 -11.89 -5.77
C PHE A 28 -6.68 -12.99 -5.12
N PRO A 29 -6.48 -14.13 -5.80
CA PRO A 29 -5.75 -15.27 -5.23
C PRO A 29 -4.23 -15.15 -5.34
N GLY A 30 -3.69 -13.97 -5.45
CA GLY A 30 -2.26 -13.74 -5.59
C GLY A 30 -1.66 -13.00 -4.42
N MET A 31 -0.52 -12.37 -4.64
CA MET A 31 0.13 -11.52 -3.66
C MET A 31 0.75 -10.32 -4.37
N ILE A 32 0.90 -9.21 -3.62
CA ILE A 32 1.50 -7.98 -4.13
C ILE A 32 2.86 -7.85 -3.47
N THR A 33 3.94 -7.87 -4.26
CA THR A 33 5.30 -7.61 -3.75
C THR A 33 5.45 -6.12 -3.49
N VAL A 34 6.00 -5.75 -2.32
CA VAL A 34 6.19 -4.35 -1.95
C VAL A 34 7.62 -4.12 -1.47
N ASN A 35 8.09 -2.88 -1.64
CA ASN A 35 9.37 -2.42 -1.11
C ASN A 35 9.15 -1.71 0.24
N ASP A 36 10.23 -1.19 0.83
CA ASP A 36 10.16 -0.49 2.12
C ASP A 36 9.18 0.68 2.10
N THR A 37 9.19 1.45 1.02
CA THR A 37 8.27 2.58 0.86
C THR A 37 6.82 2.09 0.85
N GLY A 38 6.55 1.01 0.13
CA GLY A 38 5.22 0.41 0.08
C GLY A 38 4.75 -0.11 1.43
N VAL A 39 5.64 -0.72 2.21
CA VAL A 39 5.30 -1.17 3.57
C VAL A 39 4.94 0.04 4.44
N TYR A 40 5.71 1.11 4.36
CA TYR A 40 5.42 2.33 5.12
C TYR A 40 4.05 2.92 4.76
N LEU A 41 3.75 3.02 3.48
CA LEU A 41 2.45 3.52 3.02
C LEU A 41 1.32 2.59 3.49
N TRP A 42 1.53 1.29 3.45
CA TRP A 42 0.55 0.31 3.93
C TRP A 42 0.25 0.49 5.40
N GLU A 43 1.28 0.72 6.21
CA GLU A 43 1.09 0.99 7.65
C GLU A 43 0.26 2.25 7.89
N LEU A 44 0.53 3.32 7.13
CA LEU A 44 -0.24 4.56 7.24
C LEU A 44 -1.71 4.37 6.88
N LEU A 45 -2.01 3.46 5.97
CA LEU A 45 -3.37 3.18 5.52
C LEU A 45 -4.21 2.42 6.56
N GLU A 46 -3.67 2.12 7.72
CA GLU A 46 -4.45 1.61 8.85
C GLU A 46 -5.54 2.61 9.24
N THR A 47 -5.26 3.90 9.08
CA THR A 47 -6.22 4.97 9.31
C THR A 47 -6.55 5.66 7.99
N GLU A 48 -7.61 6.45 7.99
CA GLU A 48 -8.05 7.18 6.79
C GLU A 48 -6.96 8.11 6.29
N GLN A 49 -6.62 8.01 5.01
CA GLN A 49 -5.58 8.82 4.37
C GLN A 49 -6.09 9.39 3.05
N THR A 50 -5.47 10.47 2.61
CA THR A 50 -5.63 11.00 1.26
C THR A 50 -4.30 10.85 0.52
N VAL A 51 -4.30 11.09 -0.79
CA VAL A 51 -3.06 11.10 -1.55
C VAL A 51 -2.10 12.14 -0.94
N ASP A 52 -2.61 13.32 -0.61
CA ASP A 52 -1.79 14.40 -0.05
C ASP A 52 -1.16 14.02 1.29
N THR A 53 -1.90 13.36 2.18
CA THR A 53 -1.35 12.96 3.48
C THR A 53 -0.28 11.90 3.32
N LEU A 54 -0.44 10.99 2.36
CA LEU A 54 0.57 9.96 2.07
C LEU A 54 1.83 10.59 1.45
N VAL A 55 1.66 11.53 0.54
CA VAL A 55 2.79 12.26 -0.07
C VAL A 55 3.55 13.03 0.99
N ASP A 56 2.84 13.76 1.86
CA ASP A 56 3.47 14.52 2.93
C ASP A 56 4.28 13.61 3.87
N ALA A 57 3.76 12.42 4.17
CA ALA A 57 4.45 11.46 5.02
C ALA A 57 5.75 10.97 4.35
N LEU A 58 5.75 10.75 3.05
CA LEU A 58 6.96 10.37 2.34
C LEU A 58 8.00 11.48 2.36
N LEU A 59 7.57 12.73 2.21
CA LEU A 59 8.47 13.88 2.22
C LEU A 59 9.10 14.09 3.59
N GLU A 60 8.42 13.72 4.66
CA GLU A 60 8.98 13.79 6.01
C GLU A 60 9.99 12.68 6.28
N ARG A 61 9.78 11.48 5.71
CA ARG A 61 10.58 10.32 6.03
C ARG A 61 11.76 10.13 5.09
N TYR A 62 11.63 10.52 3.82
CA TYR A 62 12.63 10.27 2.79
C TYR A 62 13.07 11.56 2.11
N GLU A 63 14.31 11.58 1.62
CA GLU A 63 14.82 12.70 0.84
C GLU A 63 14.42 12.50 -0.63
N VAL A 64 13.19 12.88 -0.96
CA VAL A 64 12.66 12.78 -2.32
C VAL A 64 11.98 14.09 -2.68
N VAL A 65 11.92 14.40 -3.98
CA VAL A 65 11.15 15.56 -4.44
C VAL A 65 9.68 15.20 -4.48
N ARG A 66 8.81 16.22 -4.33
CA ARG A 66 7.36 16.02 -4.27
C ARG A 66 6.83 15.27 -5.51
N GLU A 67 7.32 15.61 -6.68
CA GLU A 67 6.86 14.95 -7.91
C GLU A 67 7.12 13.45 -7.89
N GLN A 68 8.26 13.03 -7.36
CA GLN A 68 8.57 11.60 -7.23
C GLN A 68 7.69 10.95 -6.18
N ALA A 69 7.49 11.61 -5.05
CA ALA A 69 6.63 11.11 -3.99
C ALA A 69 5.18 10.92 -4.48
N GLU A 70 4.67 11.89 -5.24
CA GLU A 70 3.33 11.79 -5.83
C GLU A 70 3.23 10.61 -6.79
N ALA A 71 4.22 10.44 -7.66
CA ALA A 71 4.23 9.33 -8.61
C ALA A 71 4.26 7.98 -7.88
N ASP A 72 5.08 7.86 -6.84
CA ASP A 72 5.21 6.63 -6.08
C ASP A 72 3.91 6.28 -5.35
N VAL A 73 3.27 7.28 -4.73
CA VAL A 73 2.00 7.09 -4.04
C VAL A 73 0.91 6.66 -5.03
N GLU A 74 0.78 7.34 -6.14
CA GLU A 74 -0.24 7.03 -7.13
C GLU A 74 -0.07 5.64 -7.73
N THR A 75 1.17 5.26 -8.08
CA THR A 75 1.46 3.94 -8.60
C THR A 75 1.11 2.86 -7.58
N PHE A 76 1.48 3.06 -6.33
CA PHE A 76 1.18 2.11 -5.26
C PHE A 76 -0.33 1.97 -5.04
N LEU A 77 -1.05 3.08 -4.95
CA LEU A 77 -2.50 3.06 -4.75
C LEU A 77 -3.23 2.41 -5.92
N GLU A 78 -2.78 2.64 -7.15
CA GLU A 78 -3.37 2.02 -8.32
C GLU A 78 -3.25 0.49 -8.25
N ARG A 79 -2.09 -0.01 -7.84
CA ARG A 79 -1.89 -1.45 -7.64
C ARG A 79 -2.83 -1.99 -6.56
N LEU A 80 -2.98 -1.27 -5.45
CA LEU A 80 -3.87 -1.70 -4.37
C LEU A 80 -5.34 -1.66 -4.80
N ARG A 81 -5.74 -0.61 -5.52
CA ARG A 81 -7.13 -0.49 -5.98
C ARG A 81 -7.50 -1.60 -6.96
N SER A 82 -6.59 -1.95 -7.86
CA SER A 82 -6.86 -2.99 -8.86
C SER A 82 -7.05 -4.37 -8.24
N THR A 83 -6.55 -4.60 -7.03
CA THR A 83 -6.68 -5.87 -6.32
C THR A 83 -7.72 -5.85 -5.21
N GLY A 84 -8.25 -4.67 -4.88
CA GLY A 84 -9.20 -4.51 -3.77
C GLY A 84 -8.53 -4.36 -2.41
N ALA A 85 -7.23 -4.18 -2.37
CA ALA A 85 -6.47 -4.09 -1.12
C ALA A 85 -6.65 -2.75 -0.41
N VAL A 86 -7.17 -1.74 -1.08
CA VAL A 86 -7.50 -0.45 -0.47
C VAL A 86 -8.97 -0.12 -0.77
N ILE A 87 -9.63 0.51 0.21
CA ILE A 87 -11.01 0.95 0.11
C ILE A 87 -11.08 2.47 0.25
N ASP A 88 -11.88 3.07 -0.60
CA ASP A 88 -12.09 4.52 -0.56
C ASP A 88 -13.20 4.94 0.39
#